data_970c26d5925cdb6eef0329bc5178aa28
#
_entry.id   970c26d5925cdb6eef0329bc5178aa28
#
_cell.length_a   1.000
_cell.length_b   1.000
_cell.length_c   1.000
_cell.angle_alpha   90.00
_cell.angle_beta   90.00
_cell.angle_gamma   90.00
#
_symmetry.space_group_name_H-M   'P 1'
#
loop_
_entity.id
_entity.type
_entity.pdbx_description
1 polymer ?
#
loop_
_entity_poly.entity_id
_entity_poly.type
_entity_poly.pdbx_seq_one_letter_code
_entity_poly.pdbx_strand_id
1 'polypeptide(L)'
;MFFRLFGIRCKIFSRLAIGVLISLQVASVHAADDYVGRPEVESYIASLVAEHDFSRQALDEIFSQAEKKDRIIELISRPAERRLQWHEYRKILVDQPRVKLGLKFWQENAETLARAELVYGVDAAIIVAIIGVETRYGRIMGSYRVVDALATLGFDYPPRAKFFLSELTQFLLLAREEGKSPLSLKGSYAGAMGYGQFISSSYRNFAVDFDDDGIRDIWSNEVDAIGSV
;
A
#
# COMPACT_ATOMS: atom_id res chain seq x y z
N MET A 1 -11.13 -53.95 77.60
CA MET A 1 -12.25 -54.76 77.13
C MET A 1 -12.39 -54.53 75.60
N PHE A 2 -12.15 -55.58 74.84
CA PHE A 2 -12.48 -55.92 73.45
C PHE A 2 -12.12 -54.92 72.34
N PHE A 3 -11.13 -55.30 71.47
CA PHE A 3 -11.21 -55.92 70.12
C PHE A 3 -11.98 -55.03 69.05
N ARG A 4 -11.44 -54.72 67.89
CA ARG A 4 -11.07 -55.56 66.76
C ARG A 4 -10.33 -54.77 65.63
N LEU A 5 -9.33 -55.41 65.06
CA LEU A 5 -8.70 -55.17 63.78
C LEU A 5 -9.74 -55.14 62.65
N PHE A 6 -9.49 -54.28 61.66
CA PHE A 6 -9.70 -54.63 60.25
C PHE A 6 -8.76 -53.80 59.34
N GLY A 7 -7.95 -54.53 58.62
CA GLY A 7 -7.03 -53.96 57.63
C GLY A 7 -7.76 -53.58 56.34
N ILE A 8 -7.34 -52.54 55.76
CA ILE A 8 -7.75 -52.19 54.42
C ILE A 8 -6.51 -52.00 53.53
N ARG A 9 -6.48 -52.73 52.46
CA ARG A 9 -5.46 -52.85 51.41
C ARG A 9 -5.17 -51.50 50.74
N CYS A 10 -3.90 -51.22 50.70
CA CYS A 10 -3.36 -50.14 49.84
C CYS A 10 -3.54 -50.53 48.37
N LYS A 11 -4.37 -49.82 47.63
CA LYS A 11 -4.42 -49.84 46.15
C LYS A 11 -3.52 -48.71 45.59
N ILE A 12 -2.41 -49.13 45.02
CA ILE A 12 -1.51 -48.28 44.26
C ILE A 12 -2.23 -47.90 42.97
N PHE A 13 -2.67 -46.67 42.87
CA PHE A 13 -3.12 -46.10 41.59
C PHE A 13 -1.89 -45.56 40.85
N SER A 14 -1.45 -46.32 39.86
CA SER A 14 -0.50 -45.87 38.85
C SER A 14 -1.15 -44.76 38.03
N ARG A 15 -0.70 -43.51 38.21
CA ARG A 15 -1.07 -42.40 37.34
C ARG A 15 -0.16 -42.41 36.11
N LEU A 16 -0.70 -42.89 34.99
CA LEU A 16 -0.11 -42.71 33.66
C LEU A 16 -0.14 -41.22 33.35
N ALA A 17 1.00 -40.55 33.33
CA ALA A 17 1.16 -39.19 32.81
C ALA A 17 1.21 -39.28 31.29
N ILE A 18 0.11 -38.96 30.63
CA ILE A 18 0.07 -38.75 29.19
C ILE A 18 0.71 -37.37 28.90
N GLY A 19 1.97 -37.41 28.49
CA GLY A 19 2.66 -36.20 27.97
C GLY A 19 2.08 -35.83 26.62
N VAL A 20 1.30 -34.76 26.57
CA VAL A 20 0.88 -34.12 25.31
C VAL A 20 2.06 -33.37 24.78
N LEU A 21 2.76 -33.93 23.81
CA LEU A 21 3.73 -33.18 22.99
C LEU A 21 2.95 -32.23 22.09
N ILE A 22 2.87 -30.96 22.48
CA ILE A 22 2.43 -29.87 21.58
C ILE A 22 3.59 -29.59 20.63
N SER A 23 3.55 -30.16 19.43
CA SER A 23 4.42 -29.75 18.34
C SER A 23 4.03 -28.33 17.91
N LEU A 24 4.85 -27.32 18.30
CA LEU A 24 4.80 -26.00 17.70
C LEU A 24 5.13 -26.16 16.21
N GLN A 25 4.12 -26.19 15.37
CA GLN A 25 4.33 -25.99 13.95
C GLN A 25 4.64 -24.50 13.76
N VAL A 26 5.92 -24.19 13.67
CA VAL A 26 6.36 -22.88 13.11
C VAL A 26 5.91 -22.91 11.67
N ALA A 27 4.83 -22.19 11.37
CA ALA A 27 4.46 -21.90 10.00
C ALA A 27 5.63 -21.11 9.41
N SER A 28 6.42 -21.78 8.57
CA SER A 28 7.40 -21.11 7.74
C SER A 28 6.61 -20.16 6.85
N VAL A 29 6.67 -18.87 7.15
CA VAL A 29 6.28 -17.84 6.18
C VAL A 29 7.26 -18.04 5.01
N HIS A 30 6.77 -18.64 3.93
CA HIS A 30 7.53 -18.68 2.69
C HIS A 30 7.69 -17.23 2.28
N ALA A 31 8.93 -16.74 2.33
CA ALA A 31 9.28 -15.51 1.62
C ALA A 31 8.86 -15.71 0.15
N ALA A 32 8.23 -14.73 -0.44
CA ALA A 32 7.84 -14.82 -1.83
C ALA A 32 9.13 -14.70 -2.67
N ASP A 33 9.64 -15.82 -3.18
CA ASP A 33 10.83 -15.85 -4.04
C ASP A 33 10.49 -15.47 -5.50
N ASP A 34 9.42 -14.71 -5.71
CA ASP A 34 8.93 -14.39 -7.05
C ASP A 34 9.92 -13.61 -7.92
N TYR A 35 10.83 -12.87 -7.29
CA TYR A 35 11.78 -11.99 -7.96
C TYR A 35 13.24 -12.36 -7.71
N VAL A 36 13.53 -13.23 -6.76
CA VAL A 36 14.89 -13.62 -6.38
C VAL A 36 15.54 -14.43 -7.52
N GLY A 37 16.77 -14.03 -7.91
CA GLY A 37 17.56 -14.73 -8.92
C GLY A 37 17.07 -14.58 -10.37
N ARG A 38 16.07 -13.76 -10.63
CA ARG A 38 15.65 -13.45 -12.00
C ARG A 38 16.66 -12.50 -12.65
N PRO A 39 17.23 -12.82 -13.84
CA PRO A 39 18.27 -12.00 -14.47
C PRO A 39 17.87 -10.54 -14.70
N GLU A 40 16.60 -10.28 -15.06
CA GLU A 40 16.08 -8.94 -15.27
C GLU A 40 15.98 -8.14 -13.96
N VAL A 41 15.68 -8.81 -12.84
CA VAL A 41 15.64 -8.18 -11.50
C VAL A 41 17.06 -7.88 -11.02
N GLU A 42 18.00 -8.82 -11.22
CA GLU A 42 19.41 -8.64 -10.90
C GLU A 42 20.01 -7.45 -11.67
N SER A 43 19.71 -7.34 -12.96
CA SER A 43 20.14 -6.21 -13.80
C SER A 43 19.55 -4.89 -13.32
N TYR A 44 18.26 -4.89 -12.92
CA TYR A 44 17.58 -3.71 -12.38
C TYR A 44 18.17 -3.28 -11.03
N ILE A 45 18.41 -4.21 -10.11
CA ILE A 45 19.09 -3.94 -8.84
C ILE A 45 20.48 -3.36 -9.07
N ALA A 46 21.26 -3.93 -10.01
CA ALA A 46 22.59 -3.42 -10.35
C ALA A 46 22.54 -1.96 -10.84
N SER A 47 21.54 -1.59 -11.65
CA SER A 47 21.36 -0.20 -12.10
C SER A 47 21.00 0.74 -10.94
N LEU A 48 20.15 0.32 -10.01
CA LEU A 48 19.81 1.13 -8.83
C LEU A 48 21.01 1.38 -7.90
N VAL A 49 21.88 0.39 -7.76
CA VAL A 49 23.15 0.54 -7.01
C VAL A 49 24.07 1.52 -7.72
N ALA A 50 24.24 1.39 -9.04
CA ALA A 50 25.17 2.20 -9.81
C ALA A 50 24.71 3.66 -10.01
N GLU A 51 23.42 3.90 -10.21
CA GLU A 51 22.87 5.20 -10.61
C GLU A 51 22.27 6.00 -9.45
N HIS A 52 21.89 5.31 -8.37
CA HIS A 52 21.13 5.93 -7.28
C HIS A 52 21.67 5.65 -5.87
N ASP A 53 22.87 5.04 -5.76
CA ASP A 53 23.54 4.77 -4.48
C ASP A 53 22.67 3.95 -3.49
N PHE A 54 21.87 3.02 -3.99
CA PHE A 54 21.16 2.07 -3.13
C PHE A 54 22.11 0.99 -2.60
N SER A 55 21.91 0.58 -1.35
CA SER A 55 22.56 -0.61 -0.83
C SER A 55 22.04 -1.86 -1.55
N ARG A 56 22.95 -2.67 -2.12
CA ARG A 56 22.58 -3.96 -2.72
C ARG A 56 21.81 -4.83 -1.72
N GLN A 57 22.30 -4.94 -0.49
CA GLN A 57 21.66 -5.73 0.56
C GLN A 57 20.22 -5.25 0.85
N ALA A 58 20.00 -3.94 0.92
CA ALA A 58 18.65 -3.39 1.16
C ALA A 58 17.69 -3.70 0.01
N LEU A 59 18.17 -3.67 -1.24
CA LEU A 59 17.36 -4.04 -2.40
C LEU A 59 17.06 -5.54 -2.42
N ASP A 60 18.05 -6.40 -2.15
CA ASP A 60 17.87 -7.85 -2.05
C ASP A 60 16.80 -8.19 -0.98
N GLU A 61 16.82 -7.49 0.17
CA GLU A 61 15.79 -7.67 1.21
C GLU A 61 14.40 -7.23 0.73
N ILE A 62 14.28 -6.12 0.01
CA ILE A 62 13.00 -5.65 -0.53
C ILE A 62 12.47 -6.66 -1.56
N PHE A 63 13.31 -7.09 -2.53
CA PHE A 63 12.87 -7.98 -3.60
C PHE A 63 12.65 -9.42 -3.15
N SER A 64 13.28 -9.87 -2.05
CA SER A 64 12.96 -11.16 -1.43
C SER A 64 11.57 -11.20 -0.78
N GLN A 65 10.98 -10.04 -0.48
CA GLN A 65 9.67 -9.92 0.13
C GLN A 65 8.61 -9.36 -0.83
N ALA A 66 9.03 -8.91 -2.01
CA ALA A 66 8.09 -8.46 -3.04
C ALA A 66 7.38 -9.66 -3.67
N GLU A 67 6.09 -9.52 -3.92
CA GLU A 67 5.22 -10.59 -4.41
C GLU A 67 4.64 -10.23 -5.78
N LYS A 68 4.72 -11.17 -6.71
CA LYS A 68 3.99 -11.07 -7.98
C LYS A 68 2.48 -11.22 -7.72
N LYS A 69 1.70 -10.32 -8.27
CA LYS A 69 0.24 -10.31 -8.15
C LYS A 69 -0.44 -10.54 -9.50
N ASP A 70 -0.72 -11.79 -9.85
CA ASP A 70 -1.38 -12.13 -11.12
C ASP A 70 -2.70 -11.38 -11.30
N ARG A 71 -3.41 -11.09 -10.21
CA ARG A 71 -4.62 -10.28 -10.25
C ARG A 71 -4.40 -8.87 -10.81
N ILE A 72 -3.21 -8.29 -10.63
CA ILE A 72 -2.84 -6.98 -11.20
C ILE A 72 -2.72 -7.09 -12.72
N ILE A 73 -2.09 -8.16 -13.21
CA ILE A 73 -2.01 -8.43 -14.66
C ILE A 73 -3.40 -8.57 -15.28
N GLU A 74 -4.30 -9.31 -14.62
CA GLU A 74 -5.68 -9.42 -15.06
C GLU A 74 -6.40 -8.07 -15.10
N LEU A 75 -6.23 -7.24 -14.07
CA LEU A 75 -6.90 -5.94 -13.98
C LEU A 75 -6.44 -4.98 -15.06
N ILE A 76 -5.12 -4.87 -15.30
CA ILE A 76 -4.58 -3.93 -16.28
C ILE A 76 -4.80 -4.40 -17.73
N SER A 77 -4.91 -5.71 -17.93
CA SER A 77 -5.14 -6.32 -19.25
C SER A 77 -6.60 -6.34 -19.67
N ARG A 78 -7.53 -5.97 -18.79
CA ARG A 78 -8.96 -5.95 -19.14
C ARG A 78 -9.20 -4.93 -20.25
N PRO A 79 -9.81 -5.34 -21.37
CA PRO A 79 -10.24 -4.39 -22.39
C PRO A 79 -11.19 -3.38 -21.75
N ALA A 80 -11.13 -2.14 -22.19
CA ALA A 80 -12.20 -1.18 -21.89
C ALA A 80 -13.46 -1.62 -22.64
N GLU A 81 -14.12 -2.65 -22.12
CA GLU A 81 -15.22 -3.36 -22.79
C GLU A 81 -16.41 -2.46 -23.12
N ARG A 82 -16.52 -1.34 -22.39
CA ARG A 82 -17.61 -0.39 -22.60
C ARG A 82 -17.11 1.04 -22.47
N ARG A 83 -17.23 1.78 -23.57
CA ARG A 83 -17.09 3.24 -23.52
C ARG A 83 -18.42 3.80 -23.01
N LEU A 84 -18.42 4.16 -21.73
CA LEU A 84 -19.56 4.85 -21.13
C LEU A 84 -19.73 6.23 -21.78
N GLN A 85 -20.98 6.60 -22.03
CA GLN A 85 -21.32 7.99 -22.37
C GLN A 85 -21.21 8.87 -21.12
N TRP A 86 -21.02 10.18 -21.29
CA TRP A 86 -20.85 11.11 -20.16
C TRP A 86 -21.95 11.00 -19.11
N HIS A 87 -23.21 10.86 -19.53
CA HIS A 87 -24.35 10.76 -18.61
C HIS A 87 -24.35 9.46 -17.77
N GLU A 88 -23.73 8.39 -18.27
CA GLU A 88 -23.53 7.12 -17.54
C GLU A 88 -22.36 7.25 -16.59
N TYR A 89 -21.22 7.79 -17.08
CA TYR A 89 -20.00 8.00 -16.33
C TYR A 89 -20.22 8.96 -15.15
N ARG A 90 -20.95 10.06 -15.40
CA ARG A 90 -21.30 11.03 -14.37
C ARG A 90 -22.04 10.39 -13.19
N LYS A 91 -22.95 9.44 -13.43
CA LYS A 91 -23.70 8.76 -12.36
C LYS A 91 -22.80 7.94 -11.42
N ILE A 92 -21.67 7.44 -11.92
CA ILE A 92 -20.70 6.68 -11.12
C ILE A 92 -19.89 7.62 -10.23
N LEU A 93 -19.55 8.80 -10.73
CA LEU A 93 -18.68 9.75 -10.05
C LEU A 93 -19.42 10.80 -9.21
N VAL A 94 -20.66 11.14 -9.58
CA VAL A 94 -21.45 12.19 -8.91
C VAL A 94 -22.70 11.55 -8.33
N ASP A 95 -22.57 10.85 -7.20
CA ASP A 95 -23.67 10.32 -6.42
C ASP A 95 -23.90 11.17 -5.15
N GLN A 96 -25.13 11.11 -4.61
CA GLN A 96 -25.51 11.86 -3.40
C GLN A 96 -24.64 11.55 -2.17
N PRO A 97 -24.23 10.28 -1.90
CA PRO A 97 -23.30 10.00 -0.83
C PRO A 97 -21.94 10.68 -1.01
N ARG A 98 -21.40 10.72 -2.24
CA ARG A 98 -20.12 11.41 -2.52
C ARG A 98 -20.23 12.92 -2.33
N VAL A 99 -21.34 13.53 -2.78
CA VAL A 99 -21.61 14.96 -2.55
C VAL A 99 -21.66 15.29 -1.05
N LYS A 100 -22.36 14.48 -0.26
CA LYS A 100 -22.41 14.67 1.21
C LYS A 100 -21.03 14.54 1.86
N LEU A 101 -20.24 13.57 1.42
CA LEU A 101 -18.86 13.41 1.89
C LEU A 101 -17.99 14.61 1.50
N GLY A 102 -18.17 15.14 0.29
CA GLY A 102 -17.43 16.31 -0.17
C GLY A 102 -17.75 17.57 0.62
N LEU A 103 -19.03 17.80 0.93
CA LEU A 103 -19.43 18.91 1.79
C LEU A 103 -18.84 18.79 3.21
N LYS A 104 -18.81 17.56 3.75
CA LYS A 104 -18.20 17.31 5.05
C LYS A 104 -16.68 17.56 4.99
N PHE A 105 -15.98 16.98 4.01
CA PHE A 105 -14.54 17.18 3.81
C PHE A 105 -14.19 18.67 3.65
N TRP A 106 -15.00 19.40 2.86
CA TRP A 106 -14.83 20.84 2.70
C TRP A 106 -14.94 21.60 4.02
N GLN A 107 -15.98 21.29 4.80
CA GLN A 107 -16.18 21.96 6.10
C GLN A 107 -15.06 21.67 7.10
N GLU A 108 -14.58 20.42 7.13
CA GLU A 108 -13.51 19.99 8.03
C GLU A 108 -12.13 20.58 7.63
N ASN A 109 -11.94 20.88 6.34
CA ASN A 109 -10.69 21.40 5.79
C ASN A 109 -10.79 22.83 5.24
N ALA A 110 -11.78 23.62 5.69
CA ALA A 110 -12.09 24.92 5.08
C ALA A 110 -10.90 25.89 5.07
N GLU A 111 -10.13 25.96 6.16
CA GLU A 111 -8.96 26.83 6.29
C GLU A 111 -7.82 26.37 5.36
N THR A 112 -7.55 25.09 5.29
CA THR A 112 -6.53 24.51 4.42
C THR A 112 -6.87 24.73 2.94
N LEU A 113 -8.13 24.52 2.58
CA LEU A 113 -8.62 24.75 1.22
C LEU A 113 -8.51 26.22 0.80
N ALA A 114 -8.91 27.14 1.69
CA ALA A 114 -8.78 28.58 1.44
C ALA A 114 -7.29 28.99 1.28
N ARG A 115 -6.39 28.42 2.07
CA ARG A 115 -4.95 28.62 1.94
C ARG A 115 -4.42 28.08 0.62
N ALA A 116 -4.82 26.87 0.22
CA ALA A 116 -4.41 26.28 -1.05
C ALA A 116 -4.89 27.12 -2.24
N GLU A 117 -6.14 27.59 -2.21
CA GLU A 117 -6.67 28.50 -3.21
C GLU A 117 -5.86 29.82 -3.31
N LEU A 118 -5.51 30.40 -2.16
CA LEU A 118 -4.68 31.61 -2.11
C LEU A 118 -3.27 31.38 -2.66
N VAL A 119 -2.64 30.26 -2.30
CA VAL A 119 -1.24 29.95 -2.67
C VAL A 119 -1.11 29.54 -4.14
N TYR A 120 -2.03 28.70 -4.62
CA TYR A 120 -1.91 28.10 -5.95
C TYR A 120 -2.87 28.68 -7.00
N GLY A 121 -3.84 29.50 -6.60
CA GLY A 121 -4.82 30.09 -7.50
C GLY A 121 -5.82 29.08 -8.08
N VAL A 122 -5.99 27.90 -7.45
CA VAL A 122 -6.93 26.86 -7.84
C VAL A 122 -8.15 26.92 -6.95
N ASP A 123 -9.35 27.03 -7.53
CA ASP A 123 -10.61 27.02 -6.79
C ASP A 123 -10.71 25.78 -5.89
N ALA A 124 -11.04 25.98 -4.61
CA ALA A 124 -11.19 24.93 -3.61
C ALA A 124 -12.16 23.84 -4.06
N ALA A 125 -13.20 24.17 -4.85
CA ALA A 125 -14.13 23.20 -5.39
C ALA A 125 -13.45 22.18 -6.32
N ILE A 126 -12.42 22.58 -7.05
CA ILE A 126 -11.67 21.69 -7.94
C ILE A 126 -10.83 20.72 -7.13
N ILE A 127 -10.13 21.19 -6.09
CA ILE A 127 -9.33 20.35 -5.19
C ILE A 127 -10.23 19.29 -4.54
N VAL A 128 -11.35 19.73 -3.96
CA VAL A 128 -12.35 18.83 -3.33
C VAL A 128 -12.91 17.82 -4.33
N ALA A 129 -13.20 18.24 -5.57
CA ALA A 129 -13.72 17.37 -6.61
C ALA A 129 -12.71 16.30 -7.02
N ILE A 130 -11.42 16.64 -7.19
CA ILE A 130 -10.36 15.69 -7.53
C ILE A 130 -10.23 14.63 -6.42
N ILE A 131 -10.05 15.03 -5.17
CA ILE A 131 -9.95 14.11 -4.03
C ILE A 131 -11.20 13.23 -3.92
N GLY A 132 -12.37 13.80 -4.19
CA GLY A 132 -13.63 13.07 -4.20
C GLY A 132 -13.73 12.02 -5.30
N VAL A 133 -13.25 12.32 -6.51
CA VAL A 133 -13.22 11.39 -7.65
C VAL A 133 -12.22 10.28 -7.42
N GLU A 134 -11.00 10.64 -7.04
CA GLU A 134 -9.88 9.71 -6.93
C GLU A 134 -10.07 8.69 -5.79
N THR A 135 -10.46 9.13 -4.61
CA THR A 135 -10.43 8.27 -3.42
C THR A 135 -11.68 8.29 -2.56
N ARG A 136 -12.74 8.99 -2.97
CA ARG A 136 -13.88 9.27 -2.09
C ARG A 136 -13.45 9.88 -0.75
N TYR A 137 -12.59 10.88 -0.83
CA TYR A 137 -12.04 11.57 0.35
C TYR A 137 -11.25 10.62 1.26
N GLY A 138 -10.25 9.94 0.70
CA GLY A 138 -9.36 9.01 1.41
C GLY A 138 -9.94 7.64 1.76
N ARG A 139 -11.21 7.36 1.41
CA ARG A 139 -11.86 6.08 1.77
C ARG A 139 -11.43 4.91 0.90
N ILE A 140 -10.96 5.16 -0.32
CA ILE A 140 -10.58 4.14 -1.30
C ILE A 140 -9.26 4.56 -1.95
N MET A 141 -8.15 4.34 -1.26
CA MET A 141 -6.80 4.69 -1.74
C MET A 141 -6.02 3.51 -2.33
N GLY A 142 -6.66 2.34 -2.42
CA GLY A 142 -5.99 1.11 -2.82
C GLY A 142 -5.48 0.28 -1.64
N SER A 143 -5.21 -1.00 -1.90
CA SER A 143 -4.83 -1.96 -0.85
C SER A 143 -3.59 -2.80 -1.21
N TYR A 144 -3.06 -2.64 -2.43
CA TYR A 144 -1.84 -3.33 -2.85
C TYR A 144 -0.61 -2.64 -2.26
N ARG A 145 0.40 -3.41 -1.85
CA ARG A 145 1.72 -2.81 -1.62
C ARG A 145 2.20 -2.25 -2.96
N VAL A 146 2.66 -1.01 -2.94
CA VAL A 146 3.06 -0.32 -4.18
C VAL A 146 4.25 -1.01 -4.83
N VAL A 147 5.18 -1.54 -4.03
CA VAL A 147 6.31 -2.32 -4.53
C VAL A 147 5.84 -3.56 -5.30
N ASP A 148 4.86 -4.31 -4.79
CA ASP A 148 4.32 -5.48 -5.47
C ASP A 148 3.64 -5.10 -6.79
N ALA A 149 2.86 -4.02 -6.76
CA ALA A 149 2.15 -3.54 -7.95
C ALA A 149 3.12 -3.13 -9.06
N LEU A 150 4.10 -2.30 -8.72
CA LEU A 150 5.06 -1.78 -9.68
C LEU A 150 6.05 -2.86 -10.15
N ALA A 151 6.50 -3.77 -9.26
CA ALA A 151 7.35 -4.90 -9.64
C ALA A 151 6.59 -5.86 -10.58
N THR A 152 5.33 -6.21 -10.24
CA THR A 152 4.49 -7.05 -11.12
C THR A 152 4.34 -6.43 -12.51
N LEU A 153 4.01 -5.15 -12.59
CA LEU A 153 3.82 -4.48 -13.87
C LEU A 153 5.13 -4.19 -14.60
N GLY A 154 6.22 -3.99 -13.88
CA GLY A 154 7.55 -3.74 -14.43
C GLY A 154 8.20 -4.98 -15.01
N PHE A 155 8.09 -6.12 -14.34
CA PHE A 155 8.76 -7.34 -14.76
C PHE A 155 7.88 -8.31 -15.53
N ASP A 156 6.56 -8.29 -15.30
CA ASP A 156 5.63 -9.30 -15.82
C ASP A 156 4.53 -8.74 -16.75
N TYR A 157 4.60 -7.43 -17.09
CA TYR A 157 3.66 -6.80 -18.03
C TYR A 157 4.38 -6.07 -19.18
N PRO A 158 4.84 -6.78 -20.21
CA PRO A 158 5.67 -6.24 -21.30
C PRO A 158 5.16 -4.96 -21.99
N PRO A 159 3.83 -4.76 -22.20
CA PRO A 159 3.36 -3.58 -22.94
C PRO A 159 3.76 -2.24 -22.34
N ARG A 160 3.97 -2.17 -21.01
CA ARG A 160 4.36 -0.96 -20.29
C ARG A 160 5.48 -1.18 -19.27
N ALA A 161 6.25 -2.26 -19.40
CA ALA A 161 7.32 -2.63 -18.47
C ALA A 161 8.28 -1.47 -18.17
N LYS A 162 8.79 -0.80 -19.22
CA LYS A 162 9.70 0.34 -19.07
C LYS A 162 9.13 1.47 -18.21
N PHE A 163 7.86 1.80 -18.41
CA PHE A 163 7.18 2.83 -17.61
C PHE A 163 7.10 2.41 -16.13
N PHE A 164 6.66 1.18 -15.85
CA PHE A 164 6.48 0.73 -14.47
C PHE A 164 7.80 0.49 -13.75
N LEU A 165 8.87 0.08 -14.44
CA LEU A 165 10.21 0.03 -13.85
C LEU A 165 10.74 1.42 -13.52
N SER A 166 10.48 2.43 -14.36
CA SER A 166 10.78 3.81 -14.03
C SER A 166 10.01 4.28 -12.78
N GLU A 167 8.71 3.99 -12.70
CA GLU A 167 7.91 4.33 -11.51
C GLU A 167 8.36 3.57 -10.26
N LEU A 168 8.82 2.32 -10.40
CA LEU A 168 9.39 1.55 -9.30
C LEU A 168 10.68 2.19 -8.77
N THR A 169 11.55 2.69 -9.68
CA THR A 169 12.72 3.48 -9.29
C THR A 169 12.32 4.73 -8.52
N GLN A 170 11.36 5.50 -9.05
CA GLN A 170 10.86 6.71 -8.37
C GLN A 170 10.23 6.36 -7.01
N PHE A 171 9.55 5.22 -6.90
CA PHE A 171 8.97 4.73 -5.66
C PHE A 171 10.03 4.40 -4.59
N LEU A 172 11.07 3.68 -4.97
CA LEU A 172 12.16 3.35 -4.04
C LEU A 172 12.90 4.61 -3.57
N LEU A 173 13.09 5.58 -4.48
CA LEU A 173 13.68 6.88 -4.16
C LEU A 173 12.81 7.67 -3.18
N LEU A 174 11.50 7.80 -3.46
CA LEU A 174 10.60 8.51 -2.54
C LEU A 174 10.51 7.84 -1.17
N ALA A 175 10.48 6.50 -1.12
CA ALA A 175 10.44 5.78 0.15
C ALA A 175 11.69 6.05 1.01
N ARG A 176 12.88 6.16 0.36
CA ARG A 176 14.12 6.55 1.00
C ARG A 176 14.10 8.02 1.46
N GLU A 177 13.61 8.92 0.62
CA GLU A 177 13.50 10.35 0.91
C GLU A 177 12.59 10.62 2.10
N GLU A 178 11.47 9.90 2.18
CA GLU A 178 10.49 10.04 3.28
C GLU A 178 10.78 9.14 4.49
N GLY A 179 11.89 8.39 4.49
CA GLY A 179 12.22 7.47 5.57
C GLY A 179 11.18 6.36 5.80
N LYS A 180 10.37 6.03 4.79
CA LYS A 180 9.31 5.03 4.85
C LYS A 180 9.79 3.69 4.28
N SER A 181 9.31 2.58 4.88
CA SER A 181 9.57 1.26 4.30
C SER A 181 8.82 1.07 2.99
N PRO A 182 9.49 0.71 1.88
CA PRO A 182 8.82 0.40 0.62
C PRO A 182 7.80 -0.74 0.74
N LEU A 183 7.99 -1.64 1.70
CA LEU A 183 7.09 -2.77 1.96
C LEU A 183 5.80 -2.38 2.68
N SER A 184 5.71 -1.17 3.24
CA SER A 184 4.55 -0.71 4.02
C SER A 184 3.58 0.15 3.21
N LEU A 185 4.06 0.85 2.19
CA LEU A 185 3.25 1.81 1.44
C LEU A 185 2.24 1.10 0.53
N LYS A 186 0.98 1.54 0.62
CA LYS A 186 -0.13 0.98 -0.15
C LYS A 186 -0.67 1.98 -1.16
N GLY A 187 -1.25 1.42 -2.22
CA GLY A 187 -1.85 2.19 -3.30
C GLY A 187 -2.76 1.33 -4.18
N SER A 188 -3.08 1.85 -5.36
CA SER A 188 -3.87 1.14 -6.35
C SER A 188 -3.10 -0.04 -6.98
N TYR A 189 -3.79 -0.86 -7.75
CA TYR A 189 -3.18 -1.95 -8.51
C TYR A 189 -2.15 -1.48 -9.56
N ALA A 190 -2.16 -0.20 -9.91
CA ALA A 190 -1.20 0.42 -10.83
C ALA A 190 -0.15 1.31 -10.11
N GLY A 191 -0.09 1.26 -8.77
CA GLY A 191 0.90 1.98 -7.99
C GLY A 191 0.57 3.44 -7.68
N ALA A 192 -0.67 3.90 -7.91
CA ALA A 192 -1.09 5.24 -7.53
C ALA A 192 -1.40 5.32 -6.02
N MET A 193 -1.03 6.43 -5.36
CA MET A 193 -0.93 6.55 -3.91
C MET A 193 -1.69 7.75 -3.36
N GLY A 194 -2.15 7.61 -2.12
CA GLY A 194 -2.71 8.68 -1.31
C GLY A 194 -4.04 9.24 -1.80
N TYR A 195 -4.47 10.33 -1.21
CA TYR A 195 -5.75 11.00 -1.49
C TYR A 195 -5.93 11.43 -2.94
N GLY A 196 -4.86 11.92 -3.59
CA GLY A 196 -4.85 12.40 -4.97
C GLY A 196 -4.39 11.35 -5.99
N GLN A 197 -4.17 10.09 -5.60
CA GLN A 197 -3.72 8.99 -6.47
C GLN A 197 -2.47 9.35 -7.30
N PHE A 198 -1.45 9.86 -6.63
CA PHE A 198 -0.17 10.20 -7.25
C PHE A 198 0.59 8.94 -7.66
N ILE A 199 1.09 8.87 -8.90
CA ILE A 199 2.16 7.94 -9.27
C ILE A 199 3.47 8.41 -8.65
N SER A 200 4.47 7.53 -8.55
CA SER A 200 5.70 7.80 -7.81
C SER A 200 6.47 9.02 -8.30
N SER A 201 6.57 9.17 -9.61
CA SER A 201 7.22 10.35 -10.23
C SER A 201 6.45 11.65 -9.96
N SER A 202 5.12 11.62 -9.98
CA SER A 202 4.30 12.78 -9.64
C SER A 202 4.44 13.15 -8.18
N TYR A 203 4.46 12.18 -7.26
CA TYR A 203 4.73 12.44 -5.85
C TYR A 203 6.04 13.19 -5.65
N ARG A 204 7.14 12.69 -6.21
CA ARG A 204 8.46 13.32 -6.05
C ARG A 204 8.55 14.73 -6.62
N ASN A 205 7.78 15.01 -7.67
CA ASN A 205 7.81 16.32 -8.33
C ASN A 205 6.82 17.34 -7.74
N PHE A 206 5.71 16.89 -7.17
CA PHE A 206 4.57 17.78 -6.88
C PHE A 206 4.02 17.64 -5.45
N ALA A 207 4.29 16.54 -4.73
CA ALA A 207 3.85 16.45 -3.34
C ALA A 207 4.56 17.48 -2.47
N VAL A 208 3.80 18.14 -1.61
CA VAL A 208 4.28 19.17 -0.70
C VAL A 208 3.98 18.82 0.75
N ASP A 209 4.87 19.24 1.64
CA ASP A 209 4.63 19.38 3.07
C ASP A 209 3.89 20.72 3.25
N PHE A 210 2.56 20.64 3.38
CA PHE A 210 1.74 21.84 3.36
C PHE A 210 1.44 22.37 4.76
N ASP A 211 1.72 21.62 5.83
CA ASP A 211 1.64 22.09 7.20
C ASP A 211 3.01 22.38 7.87
N ASP A 212 4.10 22.20 7.10
CA ASP A 212 5.48 22.47 7.50
C ASP A 212 5.95 21.58 8.67
N ASP A 213 5.45 20.33 8.77
CA ASP A 213 5.87 19.35 9.78
C ASP A 213 7.16 18.58 9.42
N GLY A 214 7.67 18.77 8.20
CA GLY A 214 8.88 18.14 7.65
C GLY A 214 8.60 16.83 6.91
N ILE A 215 7.33 16.45 6.69
CA ILE A 215 6.92 15.19 6.07
C ILE A 215 5.89 15.48 4.98
N ARG A 216 6.04 14.91 3.79
CA ARG A 216 5.03 14.99 2.73
C ARG A 216 4.08 13.79 2.81
N ASP A 217 3.08 13.83 3.68
CA ASP A 217 2.19 12.69 3.92
C ASP A 217 0.83 12.80 3.18
N ILE A 218 0.81 12.40 1.92
CA ILE A 218 -0.43 12.35 1.14
C ILE A 218 -1.36 11.17 1.48
N TRP A 219 -0.97 10.27 2.40
CA TRP A 219 -1.75 9.07 2.76
C TRP A 219 -2.63 9.27 3.99
N SER A 220 -2.15 10.01 4.99
CA SER A 220 -2.84 10.19 6.26
C SER A 220 -2.99 11.64 6.70
N ASN A 221 -2.31 12.58 6.05
CA ASN A 221 -2.40 14.01 6.31
C ASN A 221 -3.24 14.70 5.22
N GLU A 222 -4.45 15.14 5.58
CA GLU A 222 -5.36 15.82 4.65
C GLU A 222 -4.81 17.19 4.22
N VAL A 223 -4.00 17.84 5.07
CA VAL A 223 -3.40 19.15 4.77
C VAL A 223 -2.41 19.03 3.62
N ASP A 224 -1.50 18.06 3.70
CA ASP A 224 -0.53 17.77 2.63
C ASP A 224 -1.21 17.28 1.37
N ALA A 225 -2.23 16.43 1.53
CA ALA A 225 -3.01 15.93 0.41
C ALA A 225 -3.70 17.06 -0.37
N ILE A 226 -4.28 18.04 0.32
CA ILE A 226 -4.91 19.23 -0.28
C ILE A 226 -3.87 20.12 -0.96
N GLY A 227 -2.74 20.35 -0.29
CA GLY A 227 -1.66 21.18 -0.85
C GLY A 227 -1.00 20.55 -2.05
N SER A 228 -0.94 19.20 -2.10
CA SER A 228 -0.32 18.44 -3.19
C SER A 228 -1.21 18.31 -4.42
N VAL A 229 -2.56 18.27 -4.27
CA VAL A 229 -3.53 18.16 -5.37
C VAL A 229 -3.66 19.47 -6.13
#